data_955a7499089e6d7e861e5c59c05a9adb
#
_entry.id   955a7499089e6d7e861e5c59c05a9adb
#
_cell.length_a   1.000
_cell.length_b   1.000
_cell.length_c   1.000
_cell.angle_alpha   90.00
_cell.angle_beta   90.00
_cell.angle_gamma   90.00
#
_symmetry.space_group_name_H-M   'P 1'
#
loop_
_entity.id
_entity.type
_entity.pdbx_description
1 polymer ?
#
loop_
_entity_poly.entity_id
_entity_poly.type
_entity_poly.pdbx_seq_one_letter_code
_entity_poly.pdbx_strand_id
1 'polypeptide(L)'
;MTNNALLIIDVQKGFINEYTRELPGKIEKLQNNYANVYAMQFINLEDSMFRKQLNWHKLSLNTQDTELAFKIRPDALVFSKYSYGATPEFIEYLQQQGITSIDVCGQSTDCCVAKIALDLFDNRILPKVLADYCASTTGRLVHKRALISLRHIIGKDNII
;
A
#
# COMPACT_ATOMS: atom_id res chain seq x y z
N MET A 1 -8.64 23.77 3.94
CA MET A 1 -7.37 23.13 3.53
C MET A 1 -7.73 21.74 3.07
N THR A 2 -7.48 21.38 1.81
CA THR A 2 -7.65 20.01 1.33
C THR A 2 -6.68 19.14 2.12
N ASN A 3 -7.21 18.20 2.89
CA ASN A 3 -6.41 17.26 3.70
C ASN A 3 -5.75 16.26 2.73
N ASN A 4 -4.66 16.71 2.09
CA ASN A 4 -3.93 15.96 1.08
C ASN A 4 -3.12 14.85 1.79
N ALA A 5 -3.65 13.64 1.75
CA ALA A 5 -3.08 12.48 2.43
C ALA A 5 -2.61 11.41 1.42
N LEU A 6 -1.45 10.82 1.67
CA LEU A 6 -0.85 9.73 0.91
C LEU A 6 -0.72 8.50 1.79
N LEU A 7 -1.15 7.35 1.26
CA LEU A 7 -0.90 6.03 1.83
C LEU A 7 0.07 5.26 0.93
N ILE A 8 1.22 4.90 1.48
CA ILE A 8 2.26 4.11 0.83
C ILE A 8 2.16 2.67 1.34
N ILE A 9 1.90 1.71 0.45
CA ILE A 9 1.61 0.33 0.81
C ILE A 9 2.80 -0.56 0.49
N ASP A 10 3.38 -1.17 1.53
CA ASP A 10 4.32 -2.31 1.46
C ASP A 10 5.53 -2.12 0.52
N VAL A 11 6.06 -0.90 0.40
CA VAL A 11 7.28 -0.64 -0.37
C VAL A 11 8.49 -1.01 0.49
N GLN A 12 8.67 -2.33 0.66
CA GLN A 12 9.64 -2.96 1.54
C GLN A 12 10.71 -3.71 0.75
N LYS A 13 11.90 -3.85 1.33
CA LYS A 13 13.06 -4.49 0.67
C LYS A 13 12.74 -5.89 0.15
N GLY A 14 11.97 -6.68 0.91
CA GLY A 14 11.61 -8.06 0.54
C GLY A 14 10.66 -8.18 -0.66
N PHE A 15 10.00 -7.09 -1.05
CA PHE A 15 9.12 -7.05 -2.22
C PHE A 15 9.77 -6.43 -3.47
N ILE A 16 11.02 -5.94 -3.37
CA ILE A 16 11.68 -5.32 -4.51
C ILE A 16 12.23 -6.39 -5.45
N ASN A 17 11.83 -6.29 -6.72
CA ASN A 17 12.29 -7.15 -7.80
C ASN A 17 12.38 -6.36 -9.14
N GLU A 18 12.57 -7.04 -10.25
CA GLU A 18 12.70 -6.42 -11.58
C GLU A 18 11.50 -5.54 -11.99
N TYR A 19 10.29 -5.83 -11.48
CA TYR A 19 9.05 -5.11 -11.79
C TYR A 19 8.79 -3.93 -10.86
N THR A 20 9.35 -3.94 -9.66
CA THR A 20 9.05 -2.97 -8.59
C THR A 20 10.23 -2.08 -8.23
N ARG A 21 11.42 -2.33 -8.79
CA ARG A 21 12.68 -1.65 -8.43
C ARG A 21 12.68 -0.13 -8.59
N GLU A 22 11.79 0.42 -9.43
CA GLU A 22 11.70 1.86 -9.64
C GLU A 22 10.79 2.57 -8.62
N LEU A 23 9.92 1.82 -7.92
CA LEU A 23 8.97 2.39 -6.97
C LEU A 23 9.63 3.17 -5.83
N PRO A 24 10.67 2.66 -5.15
CA PRO A 24 11.26 3.36 -4.02
C PRO A 24 11.67 4.79 -4.35
N GLY A 25 12.39 5.00 -5.44
CA GLY A 25 12.84 6.33 -5.86
C GLY A 25 11.72 7.27 -6.29
N LYS A 26 10.64 6.73 -6.91
CA LYS A 26 9.45 7.52 -7.27
C LYS A 26 8.69 7.97 -6.02
N ILE A 27 8.49 7.05 -5.07
CA ILE A 27 7.71 7.30 -3.84
C ILE A 27 8.44 8.24 -2.89
N GLU A 28 9.77 8.12 -2.80
CA GLU A 28 10.60 9.02 -2.01
C GLU A 28 10.43 10.49 -2.43
N LYS A 29 10.26 10.74 -3.73
CA LYS A 29 9.96 12.09 -4.25
C LYS A 29 8.50 12.47 -4.06
N LEU A 30 7.57 11.54 -4.34
CA LEU A 30 6.13 11.76 -4.30
C LEU A 30 5.65 12.26 -2.93
N GLN A 31 6.14 11.63 -1.84
CA GLN A 31 5.70 11.94 -0.48
C GLN A 31 5.85 13.42 -0.10
N ASN A 32 6.78 14.15 -0.75
CA ASN A 32 7.01 15.57 -0.47
C ASN A 32 5.87 16.49 -0.95
N ASN A 33 4.96 15.97 -1.77
CA ASN A 33 3.81 16.71 -2.28
C ASN A 33 2.57 16.63 -1.37
N TYR A 34 2.67 15.92 -0.25
CA TYR A 34 1.54 15.63 0.64
C TYR A 34 1.72 16.23 2.01
N ALA A 35 0.62 16.72 2.58
CA ALA A 35 0.61 17.23 3.95
C ALA A 35 0.72 16.08 4.97
N ASN A 36 -0.02 14.98 4.73
CA ASN A 36 -0.04 13.82 5.60
C ASN A 36 0.46 12.60 4.83
N VAL A 37 1.43 11.89 5.39
CA VAL A 37 2.00 10.67 4.80
C VAL A 37 1.89 9.53 5.78
N TYR A 38 1.27 8.46 5.31
CA TYR A 38 1.13 7.20 6.03
C TYR A 38 1.82 6.09 5.23
N ALA A 39 2.48 5.18 5.91
CA ALA A 39 3.06 4.00 5.27
C ALA A 39 2.60 2.73 5.98
N MET A 40 2.36 1.68 5.22
CA MET A 40 2.12 0.34 5.74
C MET A 40 3.34 -0.53 5.56
N GLN A 41 3.61 -1.33 6.57
CA GLN A 41 4.70 -2.29 6.62
C GLN A 41 4.13 -3.66 6.95
N PHE A 42 4.14 -4.56 5.97
CA PHE A 42 3.70 -5.94 6.16
C PHE A 42 4.73 -6.74 6.93
N ILE A 43 4.27 -7.53 7.89
CA ILE A 43 5.06 -8.47 8.66
C ILE A 43 4.40 -9.85 8.60
N ASN A 44 5.16 -10.84 8.16
CA ASN A 44 4.70 -12.22 8.01
C ASN A 44 4.91 -13.00 9.32
N LEU A 45 3.85 -13.11 10.10
CA LEU A 45 3.88 -13.84 11.38
C LEU A 45 4.07 -15.35 11.17
N GLU A 46 4.61 -16.03 12.18
CA GLU A 46 4.93 -17.46 12.11
C GLU A 46 3.72 -18.37 11.87
N ASP A 47 2.56 -17.99 12.40
CA ASP A 47 1.31 -18.74 12.25
C ASP A 47 0.46 -18.31 11.03
N SER A 48 0.98 -17.44 10.18
CA SER A 48 0.25 -16.85 9.05
C SER A 48 -0.16 -17.90 7.99
N MET A 49 -1.24 -17.59 7.27
CA MET A 49 -1.66 -18.38 6.10
C MET A 49 -0.68 -18.24 4.93
N PHE A 50 0.10 -17.17 4.87
CA PHE A 50 1.19 -17.02 3.89
C PHE A 50 2.22 -18.12 4.02
N ARG A 51 2.56 -18.51 5.26
CA ARG A 51 3.46 -19.64 5.51
C ARG A 51 2.77 -20.98 5.33
N LYS A 52 1.59 -21.16 5.90
CA LYS A 52 0.87 -22.43 5.93
C LYS A 52 0.38 -22.90 4.55
N GLN A 53 -0.16 -21.97 3.75
CA GLN A 53 -0.78 -22.31 2.46
C GLN A 53 0.13 -21.99 1.27
N LEU A 54 0.93 -20.91 1.34
CA LEU A 54 1.74 -20.48 0.23
C LEU A 54 3.21 -20.87 0.37
N ASN A 55 3.59 -21.47 1.49
CA ASN A 55 4.99 -21.78 1.84
C ASN A 55 5.91 -20.56 1.65
N TRP A 56 5.40 -19.36 1.96
CA TRP A 56 6.10 -18.11 1.77
C TRP A 56 6.58 -17.56 3.11
N HIS A 57 7.90 -17.44 3.27
CA HIS A 57 8.57 -17.16 4.55
C HIS A 57 9.28 -15.80 4.60
N LYS A 58 9.23 -15.01 3.52
CA LYS A 58 9.81 -13.66 3.50
C LYS A 58 9.07 -12.71 4.43
N LEU A 59 9.68 -11.58 4.73
CA LEU A 59 9.17 -10.50 5.58
C LEU A 59 8.80 -10.99 6.99
N SER A 60 9.59 -11.86 7.53
CA SER A 60 9.46 -12.31 8.93
C SER A 60 9.81 -11.19 9.90
N LEU A 61 9.21 -11.23 11.09
CA LEU A 61 9.48 -10.26 12.13
C LEU A 61 11.00 -10.12 12.39
N ASN A 62 11.50 -8.89 12.50
CA ASN A 62 12.90 -8.55 12.77
C ASN A 62 13.89 -8.95 11.66
N THR A 63 13.44 -9.17 10.43
CA THR A 63 14.34 -9.40 9.29
C THR A 63 14.49 -8.12 8.46
N GLN A 64 15.64 -7.94 7.80
CA GLN A 64 15.93 -6.73 6.99
C GLN A 64 14.98 -6.55 5.81
N ASP A 65 14.38 -7.61 5.32
CA ASP A 65 13.44 -7.55 4.20
C ASP A 65 12.11 -6.90 4.58
N THR A 66 11.79 -6.75 5.88
CA THR A 66 10.65 -5.96 6.35
C THR A 66 10.89 -4.45 6.29
N GLU A 67 12.12 -3.98 6.22
CA GLU A 67 12.45 -2.57 6.19
C GLU A 67 11.89 -1.90 4.93
N LEU A 68 11.49 -0.62 5.04
CA LEU A 68 11.10 0.18 3.89
C LEU A 68 12.27 0.31 2.91
N ALA A 69 11.98 0.22 1.62
CA ALA A 69 12.97 0.29 0.55
C ALA A 69 13.29 1.74 0.11
N PHE A 70 12.74 2.73 0.79
CA PHE A 70 12.92 4.16 0.53
C PHE A 70 13.07 4.93 1.83
N LYS A 71 13.59 6.15 1.73
CA LYS A 71 13.70 7.05 2.87
C LYS A 71 12.35 7.72 3.13
N ILE A 72 11.66 7.28 4.16
CA ILE A 72 10.40 7.88 4.58
C ILE A 72 10.65 9.22 5.27
N ARG A 73 9.72 10.17 5.12
CA ARG A 73 9.75 11.47 5.82
C ARG A 73 9.71 11.27 7.34
N PRO A 74 10.45 12.11 8.12
CA PRO A 74 10.47 11.97 9.59
C PRO A 74 9.12 12.15 10.28
N ASP A 75 8.21 12.91 9.65
CA ASP A 75 6.86 13.20 10.17
C ASP A 75 5.78 12.23 9.67
N ALA A 76 6.15 11.26 8.82
CA ALA A 76 5.23 10.22 8.37
C ALA A 76 4.97 9.19 9.47
N LEU A 77 3.76 8.63 9.48
CA LEU A 77 3.39 7.56 10.40
C LEU A 77 3.43 6.21 9.70
N VAL A 78 4.11 5.26 10.34
CA VAL A 78 4.23 3.89 9.84
C VAL A 78 3.36 2.95 10.66
N PHE A 79 2.51 2.18 9.96
CA PHE A 79 1.61 1.20 10.55
C PHE A 79 2.00 -0.21 10.12
N SER A 80 2.13 -1.11 11.07
CA SER A 80 2.34 -2.53 10.77
C SER A 80 1.02 -3.19 10.40
N LYS A 81 1.07 -4.15 9.48
CA LYS A 81 -0.06 -5.03 9.15
C LYS A 81 0.41 -6.47 8.95
N TYR A 82 -0.52 -7.40 9.07
CA TYR A 82 -0.24 -8.85 9.10
C TYR A 82 -1.07 -9.64 8.09
N SER A 83 -1.79 -8.92 7.23
CA SER A 83 -2.68 -9.47 6.20
C SER A 83 -2.58 -8.64 4.91
N TYR A 84 -3.33 -9.01 3.87
CA TYR A 84 -3.41 -8.21 2.65
C TYR A 84 -4.05 -6.83 2.88
N GLY A 85 -5.04 -6.76 3.76
CA GLY A 85 -5.84 -5.57 4.00
C GLY A 85 -5.26 -4.60 5.01
N ALA A 86 -5.98 -3.48 5.17
CA ALA A 86 -5.74 -2.53 6.24
C ALA A 86 -6.18 -3.12 7.59
N THR A 87 -5.51 -2.70 8.67
CA THR A 87 -5.98 -3.05 10.01
C THR A 87 -7.18 -2.19 10.42
N PRO A 88 -8.09 -2.70 11.24
CA PRO A 88 -9.21 -1.91 11.78
C PRO A 88 -8.74 -0.63 12.47
N GLU A 89 -7.64 -0.70 13.20
CA GLU A 89 -7.05 0.43 13.94
C GLU A 89 -6.58 1.54 13.00
N PHE A 90 -6.04 1.18 11.83
CA PHE A 90 -5.65 2.17 10.83
C PHE A 90 -6.87 2.86 10.21
N ILE A 91 -7.91 2.11 9.89
CA ILE A 91 -9.16 2.67 9.36
C ILE A 91 -9.79 3.64 10.37
N GLU A 92 -9.88 3.22 11.63
CA GLU A 92 -10.39 4.04 12.72
C GLU A 92 -9.56 5.32 12.90
N TYR A 93 -8.22 5.20 12.85
CA TYR A 93 -7.33 6.34 12.92
C TYR A 93 -7.62 7.36 11.80
N LEU A 94 -7.76 6.93 10.55
CA LEU A 94 -8.08 7.82 9.43
C LEU A 94 -9.42 8.54 9.65
N GLN A 95 -10.43 7.82 10.14
CA GLN A 95 -11.75 8.40 10.43
C GLN A 95 -11.67 9.44 11.55
N GLN A 96 -10.91 9.18 12.61
CA GLN A 96 -10.67 10.14 13.71
C GLN A 96 -9.92 11.40 13.24
N GLN A 97 -9.04 11.27 12.24
CA GLN A 97 -8.36 12.41 11.61
C GLN A 97 -9.26 13.15 10.59
N GLY A 98 -10.49 12.70 10.38
CA GLY A 98 -11.41 13.30 9.41
C GLY A 98 -10.97 13.09 7.95
N ILE A 99 -10.18 12.06 7.67
CA ILE A 99 -9.75 11.72 6.31
C ILE A 99 -10.91 11.04 5.59
N THR A 100 -11.46 11.69 4.59
CA THR A 100 -12.56 11.18 3.74
C THR A 100 -12.09 10.74 2.36
N SER A 101 -10.86 11.10 1.97
CA SER A 101 -10.21 10.68 0.72
C SER A 101 -8.72 10.58 0.93
N ILE A 102 -8.07 9.59 0.29
CA ILE A 102 -6.64 9.35 0.42
C ILE A 102 -6.08 8.82 -0.89
N ASP A 103 -4.93 9.37 -1.31
CA ASP A 103 -4.19 8.85 -2.44
C ASP A 103 -3.41 7.60 -2.02
N VAL A 104 -3.42 6.56 -2.85
CA VAL A 104 -2.88 5.25 -2.54
C VAL A 104 -1.81 4.89 -3.56
N CYS A 105 -0.64 4.48 -3.10
CA CYS A 105 0.46 4.00 -3.93
C CYS A 105 1.16 2.80 -3.28
N GLY A 106 2.03 2.13 -4.03
CA GLY A 106 2.86 1.02 -3.52
C GLY A 106 2.65 -0.30 -4.24
N GLN A 107 2.72 -1.40 -3.51
CA GLN A 107 2.72 -2.76 -4.07
C GLN A 107 2.09 -3.80 -3.13
N SER A 108 1.61 -4.91 -3.66
CA SER A 108 1.38 -5.21 -5.07
C SER A 108 -0.01 -4.75 -5.46
N THR A 109 -0.13 -4.19 -6.67
CA THR A 109 -1.40 -3.64 -7.18
C THR A 109 -2.55 -4.63 -7.11
N ASP A 110 -2.29 -5.90 -7.45
CA ASP A 110 -3.24 -7.02 -7.51
C ASP A 110 -3.56 -7.64 -6.15
N CYS A 111 -2.82 -7.29 -5.11
CA CYS A 111 -2.95 -7.86 -3.76
C CYS A 111 -3.23 -6.78 -2.71
N CYS A 112 -2.19 -6.30 -2.04
CA CYS A 112 -2.32 -5.37 -0.91
C CYS A 112 -2.94 -4.04 -1.32
N VAL A 113 -2.53 -3.45 -2.45
CA VAL A 113 -3.11 -2.20 -2.95
C VAL A 113 -4.60 -2.36 -3.24
N ALA A 114 -4.98 -3.41 -3.97
CA ALA A 114 -6.38 -3.68 -4.29
C ALA A 114 -7.21 -3.91 -3.02
N LYS A 115 -6.72 -4.76 -2.11
CA LYS A 115 -7.46 -5.08 -0.88
C LYS A 115 -7.64 -3.85 0.00
N ILE A 116 -6.59 -3.05 0.19
CA ILE A 116 -6.64 -1.84 1.02
C ILE A 116 -7.53 -0.77 0.37
N ALA A 117 -7.49 -0.62 -0.96
CA ALA A 117 -8.40 0.28 -1.65
C ALA A 117 -9.89 -0.12 -1.42
N LEU A 118 -10.20 -1.42 -1.42
CA LEU A 118 -11.53 -1.91 -1.09
C LEU A 118 -11.89 -1.68 0.39
N ASP A 119 -10.96 -1.93 1.32
CA ASP A 119 -11.19 -1.67 2.75
C ASP A 119 -11.50 -0.20 3.02
N LEU A 120 -10.74 0.72 2.39
CA LEU A 120 -11.00 2.15 2.48
C LEU A 120 -12.38 2.51 1.94
N PHE A 121 -12.70 2.01 0.74
CA PHE A 121 -13.97 2.27 0.05
C PHE A 121 -15.17 1.79 0.89
N ASP A 122 -15.11 0.55 1.42
CA ASP A 122 -16.15 -0.02 2.27
C ASP A 122 -16.34 0.76 3.59
N ASN A 123 -15.27 1.41 4.06
CA ASN A 123 -15.29 2.26 5.26
C ASN A 123 -15.52 3.75 4.96
N ARG A 124 -16.03 4.09 3.77
CA ARG A 124 -16.41 5.45 3.37
C ARG A 124 -15.23 6.42 3.28
N ILE A 125 -14.03 5.92 3.03
CA ILE A 125 -12.83 6.71 2.72
C ILE A 125 -12.55 6.49 1.24
N LEU A 126 -12.63 7.54 0.43
CA LEU A 126 -12.44 7.43 -1.02
C LEU A 126 -10.96 7.16 -1.36
N PRO A 127 -10.59 5.96 -1.84
CA PRO A 127 -9.25 5.71 -2.29
C PRO A 127 -9.04 6.26 -3.71
N LYS A 128 -7.93 6.95 -3.94
CA LYS A 128 -7.46 7.33 -5.28
C LYS A 128 -6.15 6.60 -5.56
N VAL A 129 -6.18 5.61 -6.43
CA VAL A 129 -5.02 4.78 -6.74
C VAL A 129 -4.16 5.47 -7.78
N LEU A 130 -2.93 5.81 -7.39
CA LEU A 130 -1.93 6.42 -8.26
C LEU A 130 -1.27 5.34 -9.13
N ALA A 131 -1.79 5.14 -10.36
CA ALA A 131 -1.40 4.01 -11.20
C ALA A 131 0.10 3.96 -11.50
N ASP A 132 0.72 5.11 -11.80
CA ASP A 132 2.16 5.22 -12.11
C ASP A 132 3.07 5.07 -10.88
N TYR A 133 2.50 5.06 -9.68
CA TYR A 133 3.16 4.85 -8.39
C TYR A 133 2.76 3.53 -7.74
N CYS A 134 2.17 2.62 -8.52
CA CYS A 134 1.89 1.25 -8.12
C CYS A 134 2.61 0.26 -9.05
N ALA A 135 2.92 -0.92 -8.52
CA ALA A 135 3.44 -2.03 -9.32
C ALA A 135 3.02 -3.37 -8.72
N SER A 136 2.99 -4.42 -9.53
CA SER A 136 2.80 -5.78 -9.07
C SER A 136 4.13 -6.54 -9.07
N THR A 137 4.43 -7.25 -8.00
CA THR A 137 5.61 -8.11 -7.89
C THR A 137 5.59 -9.29 -8.87
N THR A 138 4.41 -9.61 -9.43
CA THR A 138 4.19 -10.68 -10.41
C THR A 138 4.21 -10.20 -11.86
N GLY A 139 4.40 -8.91 -12.09
CA GLY A 139 4.66 -8.37 -13.41
C GLY A 139 3.65 -7.35 -13.92
N ARG A 140 4.01 -6.72 -15.05
CA ARG A 140 3.26 -5.60 -15.64
C ARG A 140 1.86 -5.97 -16.10
N LEU A 141 1.66 -7.19 -16.60
CA LEU A 141 0.35 -7.64 -17.08
C LEU A 141 -0.62 -7.78 -15.91
N VAL A 142 -0.17 -8.34 -14.81
CA VAL A 142 -0.97 -8.50 -13.58
C VAL A 142 -1.33 -7.12 -13.00
N HIS A 143 -0.36 -6.20 -12.94
CA HIS A 143 -0.61 -4.80 -12.58
C HIS A 143 -1.73 -4.15 -13.42
N LYS A 144 -1.64 -4.24 -14.75
CA LYS A 144 -2.67 -3.68 -15.64
C LYS A 144 -4.05 -4.29 -15.43
N ARG A 145 -4.13 -5.61 -15.26
CA ARG A 145 -5.40 -6.30 -14.98
C ARG A 145 -6.01 -5.86 -13.65
N ALA A 146 -5.20 -5.69 -12.62
CA ALA A 146 -5.64 -5.19 -11.33
C ALA A 146 -6.22 -3.77 -11.43
N LEU A 147 -5.58 -2.87 -12.17
CA LEU A 147 -6.09 -1.51 -12.41
C LEU A 147 -7.43 -1.52 -13.16
N ILE A 148 -7.61 -2.41 -14.14
CA ILE A 148 -8.90 -2.57 -14.85
C ILE A 148 -9.98 -3.00 -13.88
N SER A 149 -9.70 -3.99 -13.03
CA SER A 149 -10.64 -4.46 -12.01
C SER A 149 -10.99 -3.35 -11.02
N LEU A 150 -10.00 -2.63 -10.51
CA LEU A 150 -10.21 -1.53 -9.57
C LEU A 150 -11.05 -0.40 -10.18
N ARG A 151 -10.85 -0.03 -11.43
CA ARG A 151 -11.69 0.96 -12.14
C ARG A 151 -13.17 0.59 -12.12
N HIS A 152 -13.47 -0.69 -12.24
CA HIS A 152 -14.84 -1.18 -12.16
C HIS A 152 -15.42 -1.10 -10.74
N ILE A 153 -14.59 -1.41 -9.71
CA ILE A 153 -15.06 -1.59 -8.34
C ILE A 153 -15.13 -0.26 -7.57
N ILE A 154 -14.12 0.58 -7.68
CA ILE A 154 -14.04 1.86 -6.94
C ILE A 154 -14.29 3.10 -7.82
N GLY A 155 -14.60 2.90 -9.10
CA GLY A 155 -14.86 3.98 -10.05
C GLY A 155 -13.63 4.36 -10.88
N LYS A 156 -13.85 4.61 -12.18
CA LYS A 156 -12.78 4.88 -13.15
C LYS A 156 -11.96 6.13 -12.83
N ASP A 157 -12.60 7.16 -12.26
CA ASP A 157 -11.99 8.46 -11.97
C ASP A 157 -11.12 8.41 -10.68
N ASN A 158 -11.11 7.27 -9.98
CA ASN A 158 -10.29 7.04 -8.79
C ASN A 158 -9.02 6.22 -9.10
N ILE A 159 -8.73 5.96 -10.37
CA ILE A 159 -7.46 5.39 -10.85
C ILE A 159 -6.78 6.49 -11.68
N ILE A 160 -5.81 7.16 -11.11
CA ILE A 160 -5.15 8.37 -11.62
C ILE A 160 -3.64 8.18 -11.78
#